data_28581bbec4ae572b850f195660b18c67
#
_entry.id   28581bbec4ae572b850f195660b18c67
#
_cell.length_a   1.000
_cell.length_b   1.000
_cell.length_c   1.000
_cell.angle_alpha   90.00
_cell.angle_beta   90.00
_cell.angle_gamma   90.00
#
_symmetry.space_group_name_H-M   'P 1'
#
loop_
_entity.id
_entity.type
_entity.pdbx_description
1 polymer ?
#
loop_
_entity_poly.entity_id
_entity_poly.type
_entity_poly.pdbx_seq_one_letter_code
_entity_poly.pdbx_strand_id
1 'polypeptide(L)'
;MKILMVNKFLYARGGAETYMLKVGAFLESLGHDVQYFGMYDAQNTVGNRIDEYTSNMDFHEKRLSRFLYPFRILYSREAYQKITKVLEDFNPDIVHFNNINFQLTPSIIDAVYKKKIPMIMTVHDYQMICPNHSLYSIKDKKPCEKC
;
A
#
# COMPACT_ATOMS: atom_id res chain seq x y z
N MET A 1 -19.29 -3.37 -9.10
CA MET A 1 -17.90 -3.21 -9.55
C MET A 1 -17.00 -4.05 -8.65
N LYS A 2 -15.89 -4.53 -9.18
CA LYS A 2 -14.81 -5.18 -8.42
C LYS A 2 -13.75 -4.14 -8.07
N ILE A 3 -13.48 -3.95 -6.79
CA ILE A 3 -12.60 -2.89 -6.30
C ILE A 3 -11.48 -3.54 -5.48
N LEU A 4 -10.21 -3.31 -5.86
CA LEU A 4 -9.08 -3.75 -5.08
C LEU A 4 -8.54 -2.58 -4.25
N MET A 5 -8.72 -2.67 -2.92
CA MET A 5 -8.17 -1.72 -1.96
C MET A 5 -6.74 -2.12 -1.60
N VAL A 6 -5.80 -1.21 -1.73
CA VAL A 6 -4.38 -1.48 -1.47
C VAL A 6 -3.86 -0.57 -0.37
N ASN A 7 -3.35 -1.17 0.69
CA ASN A 7 -2.73 -0.48 1.82
C ASN A 7 -1.68 -1.36 2.49
N LYS A 8 -0.69 -0.77 3.12
CA LYS A 8 0.37 -1.50 3.79
C LYS A 8 -0.16 -2.44 4.88
N PHE A 9 -0.99 -1.94 5.79
CA PHE A 9 -1.62 -2.72 6.86
C PHE A 9 -3.11 -2.91 6.57
N LEU A 10 -3.61 -4.11 6.83
CA LEU A 10 -5.00 -4.48 6.57
C LEU A 10 -5.80 -4.64 7.88
N TYR A 11 -5.44 -3.89 8.90
CA TYR A 11 -6.12 -3.78 10.20
C TYR A 11 -6.09 -2.34 10.71
N ALA A 12 -6.93 -1.99 11.67
CA ALA A 12 -7.07 -0.63 12.19
C ALA A 12 -5.87 -0.23 13.08
N ARG A 13 -4.76 0.17 12.45
CA ARG A 13 -3.53 0.63 13.12
C ARG A 13 -3.49 2.14 13.30
N GLY A 14 -4.00 2.89 12.33
CA GLY A 14 -3.98 4.34 12.32
C GLY A 14 -5.10 4.93 11.48
N GLY A 15 -5.00 6.22 11.15
CA GLY A 15 -6.04 6.95 10.41
C GLY A 15 -6.24 6.44 8.98
N ALA A 16 -5.15 6.19 8.26
CA ALA A 16 -5.18 5.71 6.89
C ALA A 16 -5.85 4.32 6.78
N GLU A 17 -5.50 3.40 7.69
CA GLU A 17 -6.08 2.06 7.75
C GLU A 17 -7.56 2.12 8.10
N THR A 18 -7.91 2.91 9.12
CA THR A 18 -9.31 3.10 9.53
C THR A 18 -10.15 3.69 8.40
N TYR A 19 -9.61 4.66 7.66
CA TYR A 19 -10.26 5.21 6.48
C TYR A 19 -10.49 4.13 5.42
N MET A 20 -9.43 3.42 5.01
CA MET A 20 -9.51 2.37 3.99
C MET A 20 -10.54 1.30 4.36
N LEU A 21 -10.54 0.79 5.60
CA LEU A 21 -11.46 -0.23 6.08
C LEU A 21 -12.92 0.27 6.05
N LYS A 22 -13.17 1.50 6.50
CA LYS A 22 -14.52 2.09 6.47
C LYS A 22 -15.02 2.34 5.05
N VAL A 23 -14.16 2.83 4.16
CA VAL A 23 -14.52 3.03 2.75
C VAL A 23 -14.80 1.68 2.08
N GLY A 24 -13.97 0.66 2.32
CA GLY A 24 -14.20 -0.68 1.79
C GLY A 24 -15.53 -1.26 2.26
N ALA A 25 -15.81 -1.25 3.56
CA ALA A 25 -17.08 -1.73 4.12
C ALA A 25 -18.29 -0.95 3.58
N PHE A 26 -18.14 0.35 3.37
CA PHE A 26 -19.19 1.17 2.76
C PHE A 26 -19.46 0.76 1.30
N LEU A 27 -18.40 0.54 0.51
CA LEU A 27 -18.53 0.07 -0.87
C LEU A 27 -19.18 -1.32 -0.94
N GLU A 28 -18.83 -2.23 -0.03
CA GLU A 28 -19.47 -3.55 0.09
C GLU A 28 -20.96 -3.41 0.41
N SER A 29 -21.35 -2.47 1.29
CA SER A 29 -22.75 -2.20 1.62
C SER A 29 -23.57 -1.66 0.43
N LEU A 30 -22.89 -1.08 -0.57
CA LEU A 30 -23.48 -0.65 -1.84
C LEU A 30 -23.52 -1.77 -2.90
N GLY A 31 -23.13 -3.00 -2.54
CA GLY A 31 -23.14 -4.16 -3.44
C GLY A 31 -21.92 -4.27 -4.37
N HIS A 32 -20.82 -3.60 -4.05
CA HIS A 32 -19.55 -3.79 -4.74
C HIS A 32 -18.79 -4.99 -4.18
N ASP A 33 -18.04 -5.68 -5.03
CA ASP A 33 -17.11 -6.76 -4.62
C ASP A 33 -15.76 -6.12 -4.28
N VAL A 34 -15.36 -6.16 -3.01
CA VAL A 34 -14.15 -5.51 -2.53
C VAL A 34 -13.17 -6.56 -2.01
N GLN A 35 -11.93 -6.49 -2.49
CA GLN A 35 -10.83 -7.26 -1.94
C GLN A 35 -9.68 -6.33 -1.54
N TYR A 36 -8.76 -6.86 -0.74
CA TYR A 36 -7.69 -6.06 -0.14
C TYR A 36 -6.34 -6.71 -0.42
N PHE A 37 -5.33 -5.87 -0.71
CA PHE A 37 -3.94 -6.31 -0.86
C PHE A 37 -3.02 -5.47 0.01
N GLY A 38 -2.12 -6.12 0.72
CA GLY A 38 -1.19 -5.47 1.62
C GLY A 38 -0.08 -6.40 2.10
N MET A 39 0.49 -6.06 3.24
CA MET A 39 1.49 -6.85 3.91
C MET A 39 0.84 -7.94 4.78
N TYR A 40 1.49 -9.10 4.87
CA TYR A 40 1.08 -10.13 5.82
C TYR A 40 1.27 -9.65 7.26
N ASP A 41 0.19 -9.73 8.03
CA ASP A 41 0.21 -9.50 9.48
C ASP A 41 -0.87 -10.39 10.12
N ALA A 42 -0.56 -10.98 11.28
CA ALA A 42 -1.53 -11.81 12.02
C ALA A 42 -2.76 -11.02 12.50
N GLN A 43 -2.69 -9.70 12.52
CA GLN A 43 -3.78 -8.79 12.89
C GLN A 43 -4.66 -8.38 11.70
N ASN A 44 -4.36 -8.82 10.48
CA ASN A 44 -5.16 -8.46 9.31
C ASN A 44 -6.62 -8.89 9.50
N THR A 45 -7.55 -7.96 9.33
CA THR A 45 -9.00 -8.17 9.47
C THR A 45 -9.71 -8.33 8.14
N VAL A 46 -9.03 -7.98 7.05
CA VAL A 46 -9.51 -8.09 5.66
C VAL A 46 -8.39 -8.64 4.77
N GLY A 47 -8.71 -9.12 3.58
CA GLY A 47 -7.73 -9.71 2.67
C GLY A 47 -8.28 -9.97 1.27
N ASN A 48 -7.64 -10.88 0.57
CA ASN A 48 -8.07 -11.35 -0.75
C ASN A 48 -8.29 -12.87 -0.74
N ARG A 49 -9.08 -13.35 -1.67
CA ARG A 49 -9.56 -14.75 -1.70
C ARG A 49 -8.47 -15.80 -1.96
N ILE A 50 -7.31 -15.38 -2.50
CA ILE A 50 -6.17 -16.28 -2.75
C ILE A 50 -5.11 -16.21 -1.66
N ASP A 51 -5.33 -15.43 -0.61
CA ASP A 51 -4.47 -15.30 0.56
C ASP A 51 -3.02 -14.87 0.23
N GLU A 52 -2.86 -14.02 -0.80
CA GLU A 52 -1.56 -13.49 -1.22
C GLU A 52 -1.29 -12.13 -0.60
N TYR A 53 -0.18 -12.02 0.14
CA TYR A 53 0.29 -10.81 0.81
C TYR A 53 1.79 -10.67 0.65
N THR A 54 2.32 -9.44 0.70
CA THR A 54 3.77 -9.23 0.76
C THR A 54 4.32 -9.67 2.11
N SER A 55 5.56 -10.13 2.13
CA SER A 55 6.23 -10.46 3.40
C SER A 55 6.38 -9.23 4.29
N ASN A 56 6.34 -9.45 5.60
CA ASN A 56 6.72 -8.43 6.56
C ASN A 56 8.25 -8.24 6.46
N MET A 57 8.69 -7.05 6.04
CA MET A 57 10.12 -6.72 6.04
C MET A 57 10.56 -6.40 7.47
N ASP A 58 11.10 -7.40 8.15
CA ASP A 58 11.70 -7.21 9.47
C ASP A 58 13.05 -6.51 9.32
N PHE A 59 13.10 -5.23 9.67
CA PHE A 59 14.30 -4.39 9.60
C PHE A 59 15.40 -4.84 10.60
N HIS A 60 15.13 -5.85 11.41
CA HIS A 60 16.03 -6.38 12.44
C HIS A 60 16.82 -7.62 12.03
N GLU A 61 16.59 -8.19 10.84
CA GLU A 61 17.43 -9.31 10.37
C GLU A 61 18.86 -8.85 10.09
N LYS A 62 19.78 -9.27 10.95
CA LYS A 62 21.23 -9.13 10.81
C LYS A 62 21.74 -10.09 9.73
N ARG A 63 21.71 -9.74 8.45
CA ARG A 63 22.37 -10.52 7.39
C ARG A 63 22.98 -9.65 6.29
N LEU A 64 24.00 -10.20 5.59
CA LEU A 64 24.77 -9.60 4.50
C LEU A 64 23.95 -8.97 3.34
N SER A 65 22.64 -9.12 3.32
CA SER A 65 21.71 -8.50 2.37
C SER A 65 21.58 -6.97 2.50
N ARG A 66 22.24 -6.36 3.51
CA ARG A 66 22.14 -4.93 3.84
C ARG A 66 22.55 -4.00 2.68
N PHE A 67 23.45 -4.46 1.79
CA PHE A 67 23.88 -3.68 0.62
C PHE A 67 22.84 -3.65 -0.52
N LEU A 68 21.91 -4.62 -0.58
CA LEU A 68 20.84 -4.67 -1.58
C LEU A 68 19.54 -4.00 -1.09
N TYR A 69 19.51 -3.59 0.16
CA TYR A 69 18.34 -3.00 0.81
C TYR A 69 17.81 -1.73 0.13
N PRO A 70 18.67 -0.75 -0.28
CA PRO A 70 18.18 0.47 -0.94
C PRO A 70 17.42 0.17 -2.24
N PHE A 71 17.88 -0.83 -3.01
CA PHE A 71 17.21 -1.23 -4.26
C PHE A 71 15.88 -1.96 -4.02
N ARG A 72 15.76 -2.72 -2.94
CA ARG A 72 14.51 -3.40 -2.56
C ARG A 72 13.43 -2.42 -2.09
N ILE A 73 13.82 -1.31 -1.44
CA ILE A 73 12.90 -0.23 -1.03
C ILE A 73 12.38 0.54 -2.25
N LEU A 74 13.19 0.68 -3.31
CA LEU A 74 12.78 1.37 -4.53
C LEU A 74 11.88 0.51 -5.41
N TYR A 75 12.14 -0.80 -5.50
CA TYR A 75 11.37 -1.71 -6.34
C TYR A 75 11.34 -3.14 -5.76
N SER A 76 10.19 -3.59 -5.30
CA SER A 76 9.99 -4.94 -4.77
C SER A 76 9.44 -5.88 -5.85
N ARG A 77 10.27 -6.81 -6.31
CA ARG A 77 9.84 -7.87 -7.24
C ARG A 77 8.78 -8.78 -6.59
N GLU A 78 8.90 -9.04 -5.29
CA GLU A 78 7.92 -9.82 -4.54
C GLU A 78 6.55 -9.15 -4.56
N ALA A 79 6.47 -7.86 -4.19
CA ALA A 79 5.21 -7.11 -4.21
C ALA A 79 4.60 -7.07 -5.61
N TYR A 80 5.43 -6.86 -6.64
CA TYR A 80 4.99 -6.91 -8.04
C TYR A 80 4.36 -8.27 -8.40
N GLN A 81 5.03 -9.38 -8.09
CA GLN A 81 4.55 -10.73 -8.43
C GLN A 81 3.27 -11.08 -7.67
N LYS A 82 3.21 -10.75 -6.39
CA LYS A 82 2.06 -11.09 -5.53
C LYS A 82 0.82 -10.29 -5.91
N ILE A 83 0.95 -8.97 -6.12
CA ILE A 83 -0.20 -8.19 -6.60
C ILE A 83 -0.65 -8.65 -7.99
N THR A 84 0.29 -9.03 -8.87
CA THR A 84 -0.05 -9.54 -10.20
C THR A 84 -0.97 -10.78 -10.11
N LYS A 85 -0.70 -11.71 -9.21
CA LYS A 85 -1.57 -12.87 -8.97
C LYS A 85 -2.97 -12.46 -8.51
N VAL A 86 -3.04 -11.50 -7.56
CA VAL A 86 -4.34 -10.98 -7.08
C VAL A 86 -5.11 -10.29 -8.21
N LEU A 87 -4.42 -9.51 -9.05
CA LEU A 87 -5.04 -8.85 -10.21
C LEU A 87 -5.55 -9.87 -11.25
N GLU A 88 -4.83 -10.96 -11.47
CA GLU A 88 -5.22 -12.03 -12.40
C GLU A 88 -6.42 -12.83 -11.88
N ASP A 89 -6.44 -13.14 -10.60
CA ASP A 89 -7.52 -13.87 -9.97
C ASP A 89 -8.79 -13.04 -9.81
N PHE A 90 -8.67 -11.82 -9.27
CA PHE A 90 -9.83 -10.97 -8.95
C PHE A 90 -10.34 -10.19 -10.16
N ASN A 91 -9.45 -9.80 -11.08
CA ASN A 91 -9.74 -8.96 -12.25
C ASN A 91 -10.55 -7.70 -11.86
N PRO A 92 -9.97 -6.79 -11.05
CA PRO A 92 -10.69 -5.62 -10.55
C PRO A 92 -10.98 -4.60 -11.66
N ASP A 93 -12.11 -3.90 -11.55
CA ASP A 93 -12.47 -2.78 -12.41
C ASP A 93 -11.65 -1.52 -12.09
N ILE A 94 -11.21 -1.39 -10.82
CA ILE A 94 -10.40 -0.27 -10.32
C ILE A 94 -9.53 -0.72 -9.14
N VAL A 95 -8.35 -0.11 -9.01
CA VAL A 95 -7.47 -0.27 -7.86
C VAL A 95 -7.38 1.04 -7.08
N HIS A 96 -7.66 0.99 -5.79
CA HIS A 96 -7.59 2.13 -4.88
C HIS A 96 -6.40 1.99 -3.94
N PHE A 97 -5.35 2.76 -4.22
CA PHE A 97 -4.17 2.85 -3.37
C PHE A 97 -4.39 3.81 -2.20
N ASN A 98 -3.86 3.43 -1.04
CA ASN A 98 -3.79 4.25 0.16
C ASN A 98 -2.32 4.42 0.56
N ASN A 99 -1.91 3.94 1.73
CA ASN A 99 -0.52 4.02 2.18
C ASN A 99 0.29 2.79 1.71
N ILE A 100 1.13 2.97 0.68
CA ILE A 100 1.88 1.89 0.02
C ILE A 100 3.39 1.96 0.26
N ASN A 101 3.83 2.80 1.18
CA ASN A 101 5.25 3.11 1.38
C ASN A 101 6.05 1.93 1.93
N PHE A 102 7.33 1.85 1.54
CA PHE A 102 8.37 0.91 1.97
C PHE A 102 8.16 -0.55 1.53
N GLN A 103 7.15 -1.27 2.00
CA GLN A 103 6.99 -2.69 1.75
C GLN A 103 6.35 -3.01 0.40
N LEU A 104 5.37 -2.20 0.01
CA LEU A 104 4.67 -2.42 -1.25
C LEU A 104 5.41 -1.83 -2.44
N THR A 105 6.10 -0.70 -2.25
CA THR A 105 6.89 0.04 -3.24
C THR A 105 6.10 0.47 -4.51
N PRO A 106 6.63 1.37 -5.34
CA PRO A 106 6.00 1.72 -6.61
C PRO A 106 5.84 0.56 -7.60
N SER A 107 6.50 -0.58 -7.35
CA SER A 107 6.40 -1.76 -8.22
C SER A 107 4.96 -2.28 -8.39
N ILE A 108 4.11 -2.09 -7.37
CA ILE A 108 2.70 -2.51 -7.44
C ILE A 108 1.89 -1.60 -8.38
N ILE A 109 2.25 -0.31 -8.48
CA ILE A 109 1.65 0.62 -9.44
C ILE A 109 1.99 0.19 -10.87
N ASP A 110 3.26 -0.18 -11.11
CA ASP A 110 3.72 -0.71 -12.40
C ASP A 110 2.94 -1.99 -12.81
N ALA A 111 2.68 -2.89 -11.88
CA ALA A 111 1.90 -4.09 -12.12
C ALA A 111 0.46 -3.76 -12.57
N VAL A 112 -0.21 -2.84 -11.88
CA VAL A 112 -1.58 -2.41 -12.22
C VAL A 112 -1.60 -1.66 -13.55
N TYR A 113 -0.63 -0.77 -13.79
CA TYR A 113 -0.49 -0.02 -15.03
C TYR A 113 -0.35 -0.94 -16.26
N LYS A 114 0.49 -1.97 -16.17
CA LYS A 114 0.67 -2.96 -17.26
C LYS A 114 -0.61 -3.73 -17.57
N LYS A 115 -1.47 -3.94 -16.60
CA LYS A 115 -2.79 -4.55 -16.78
C LYS A 115 -3.84 -3.56 -17.33
N LYS A 116 -3.48 -2.28 -17.48
CA LYS A 116 -4.37 -1.18 -17.93
C LYS A 116 -5.62 -1.02 -17.06
N ILE A 117 -5.51 -1.33 -15.77
CA ILE A 117 -6.60 -1.16 -14.82
C ILE A 117 -6.59 0.29 -14.31
N PRO A 118 -7.74 0.98 -14.27
CA PRO A 118 -7.87 2.31 -13.67
C PRO A 118 -7.36 2.33 -12.23
N MET A 119 -6.68 3.43 -11.86
CA MET A 119 -6.09 3.59 -10.53
C MET A 119 -6.49 4.93 -9.92
N ILE A 120 -6.77 4.92 -8.62
CA ILE A 120 -6.89 6.11 -7.80
C ILE A 120 -5.98 5.97 -6.57
N MET A 121 -5.58 7.07 -5.98
CA MET A 121 -4.78 7.09 -4.76
C MET A 121 -5.32 8.13 -3.78
N THR A 122 -5.58 7.71 -2.55
CA THR A 122 -5.81 8.64 -1.44
C THR A 122 -4.48 8.93 -0.75
N VAL A 123 -4.10 10.20 -0.73
CA VAL A 123 -2.88 10.67 -0.06
C VAL A 123 -3.24 11.03 1.39
N HIS A 124 -2.66 10.31 2.35
CA HIS A 124 -2.94 10.45 3.78
C HIS A 124 -1.96 11.35 4.51
N ASP A 125 -0.80 11.60 3.92
CA ASP A 125 0.27 12.43 4.47
C ASP A 125 1.07 13.12 3.36
N TYR A 126 2.08 13.89 3.74
CA TYR A 126 2.92 14.64 2.79
C TYR A 126 4.14 13.85 2.30
N GLN A 127 4.21 12.54 2.49
CA GLN A 127 5.37 11.72 2.17
C GLN A 127 5.82 11.83 0.70
N MET A 128 4.89 12.03 -0.21
CA MET A 128 5.19 12.16 -1.65
C MET A 128 5.95 13.44 -2.01
N ILE A 129 5.89 14.47 -1.16
CA ILE A 129 6.46 15.79 -1.43
C ILE A 129 7.36 16.31 -0.30
N CYS A 130 7.42 15.61 0.83
CA CYS A 130 8.16 16.05 2.00
C CYS A 130 8.89 14.87 2.67
N PRO A 131 10.24 14.91 2.76
CA PRO A 131 11.01 13.83 3.38
C PRO A 131 10.67 13.54 4.84
N ASN A 132 10.19 14.54 5.60
CA ASN A 132 9.77 14.38 6.98
C ASN A 132 8.25 14.18 7.15
N HIS A 133 7.51 14.07 6.05
CA HIS A 133 6.07 13.78 5.97
C HIS A 133 5.14 14.81 6.60
N SER A 134 5.63 15.91 7.12
CA SER A 134 4.85 16.86 7.91
C SER A 134 4.72 18.26 7.30
N LEU A 135 5.55 18.61 6.30
CA LEU A 135 5.73 19.98 5.81
C LEU A 135 6.03 20.98 6.95
N TYR A 136 6.71 20.50 7.98
CA TYR A 136 7.03 21.31 9.16
C TYR A 136 8.50 21.22 9.52
N SER A 137 9.18 22.37 9.66
CA SER A 137 10.55 22.45 10.13
C SER A 137 10.58 22.40 11.66
N ILE A 138 11.10 21.30 12.21
CA ILE A 138 11.28 21.15 13.66
C ILE A 138 12.30 22.19 14.17
N LYS A 139 13.32 22.50 13.38
CA LYS A 139 14.37 23.45 13.73
C LYS A 139 13.82 24.88 13.85
N ASP A 140 13.04 25.31 12.87
CA ASP A 140 12.53 26.68 12.78
C ASP A 140 11.14 26.83 13.41
N LYS A 141 10.55 25.73 13.88
CA LYS A 141 9.21 25.64 14.50
C LYS A 141 8.10 26.30 13.67
N LYS A 142 8.15 26.13 12.34
CA LYS A 142 7.19 26.70 11.41
C LYS A 142 6.91 25.76 10.23
N PRO A 143 5.80 25.95 9.49
CA PRO A 143 5.57 25.25 8.22
C PRO A 143 6.71 25.49 7.23
N CYS A 144 7.06 24.44 6.45
CA CYS A 144 8.05 24.54 5.39
C CYS A 144 7.44 25.20 4.16
N GLU A 145 8.04 26.31 3.71
CA GLU A 145 7.67 26.98 2.45
C GLU A 145 8.58 26.56 1.29
N LYS A 146 9.76 26.01 1.61
CA LYS A 146 10.77 25.53 0.66
C LYS A 146 11.49 24.31 1.24
N CYS A 147 11.84 23.38 0.38
CA CYS A 147 12.77 22.28 0.68
C CYS A 147 14.18 22.63 0.24
#